data_39d7d4ced15fae3116835c8015f19593
#
_entry.id   39d7d4ced15fae3116835c8015f19593
#
_cell.length_a   1.000
_cell.length_b   1.000
_cell.length_c   1.000
_cell.angle_alpha   90.00
_cell.angle_beta   90.00
_cell.angle_gamma   90.00
#
_symmetry.space_group_name_H-M   'P 1'
#
loop_
_entity.id
_entity.type
_entity.pdbx_description
1 polymer ?
#
loop_
_entity_poly.entity_id
_entity_poly.type
_entity_poly.pdbx_seq_one_letter_code
_entity_poly.pdbx_strand_id
1 'polypeptide(L)'
;DYEKKNESGIISDKQASSFITLKQWNKMRSDISTEYTLRSIRGNTSKEELTKLYQLQLLLTLYNKYPVRNELATLKKISIDDYKKLKDKNKGNYLVMWKEKMALYLNEYKTSKTFKTNIFVLPLIIKKMFRLWFKEYNNTDYVFLQNGNEQLTSNNLTKLLIRTSQKYIGKDVKLSTTLIRKVLMSDKYADKNEEQKKDAKKMTHSVETQNKIYVKKPKPQE
;
A
#
# COMPACT_ATOMS: atom_id res chain seq x y z
N ASP A 1 -6.50 23.24 -18.37
CA ASP A 1 -5.04 23.16 -18.09
C ASP A 1 -4.66 22.04 -17.11
N TYR A 2 -5.44 21.80 -16.07
CA TYR A 2 -5.16 20.72 -15.08
C TYR A 2 -5.36 19.33 -15.67
N GLU A 3 -6.38 19.13 -16.49
CA GLU A 3 -6.67 17.85 -17.15
C GLU A 3 -5.58 17.51 -18.18
N LYS A 4 -5.17 18.47 -19.03
CA LYS A 4 -4.09 18.29 -20.01
C LYS A 4 -2.75 17.92 -19.36
N LYS A 5 -2.43 18.52 -18.19
CA LYS A 5 -1.22 18.16 -17.42
C LYS A 5 -1.28 16.75 -16.84
N ASN A 6 -2.46 16.28 -16.42
CA ASN A 6 -2.63 14.90 -15.94
C ASN A 6 -2.61 13.86 -17.09
N GLU A 7 -3.11 14.23 -18.27
CA GLU A 7 -3.09 13.36 -19.46
C GLU A 7 -1.68 13.17 -20.04
N SER A 8 -0.79 14.14 -19.87
CA SER A 8 0.60 14.03 -20.34
C SER A 8 1.38 12.90 -19.65
N GLY A 9 0.97 12.48 -18.45
CA GLY A 9 1.68 11.50 -17.63
C GLY A 9 3.02 12.01 -17.06
N ILE A 10 3.37 13.29 -17.31
CA ILE A 10 4.62 13.90 -16.84
C ILE A 10 4.43 14.39 -15.41
N ILE A 11 5.39 14.06 -14.54
CA ILE A 11 5.43 14.57 -13.17
C ILE A 11 5.76 16.07 -13.16
N SER A 12 5.03 16.84 -12.33
CA SER A 12 5.35 18.26 -12.15
C SER A 12 6.71 18.44 -11.46
N ASP A 13 7.37 19.59 -11.66
CA ASP A 13 8.67 19.90 -11.04
C ASP A 13 8.63 19.73 -9.51
N LYS A 14 7.52 20.15 -8.88
CA LYS A 14 7.28 19.95 -7.44
C LYS A 14 7.19 18.46 -7.04
N GLN A 15 6.79 17.58 -7.94
CA GLN A 15 6.74 16.15 -7.69
C GLN A 15 8.07 15.48 -8.04
N ALA A 16 8.82 16.04 -8.99
CA ALA A 16 10.10 15.48 -9.44
C ALA A 16 11.12 15.38 -8.30
N SER A 17 11.24 16.41 -7.46
CA SER A 17 12.14 16.42 -6.30
C SER A 17 11.86 15.35 -5.25
N SER A 18 10.61 14.88 -5.18
CA SER A 18 10.17 13.83 -4.23
C SER A 18 9.93 12.48 -4.89
N PHE A 19 10.01 12.40 -6.22
CA PHE A 19 9.74 11.17 -6.95
C PHE A 19 10.89 10.17 -6.77
N ILE A 20 10.55 8.92 -6.49
CA ILE A 20 11.52 7.84 -6.35
C ILE A 20 11.27 6.77 -7.41
N THR A 21 12.32 6.08 -7.83
CA THR A 21 12.23 4.94 -8.73
C THR A 21 11.78 3.68 -7.99
N LEU A 22 11.28 2.67 -8.73
CA LEU A 22 11.00 1.35 -8.15
C LEU A 22 12.26 0.72 -7.53
N LYS A 23 13.44 0.95 -8.11
CA LYS A 23 14.73 0.48 -7.56
C LYS A 23 14.99 1.08 -6.17
N GLN A 24 14.78 2.39 -6.00
CA GLN A 24 14.92 3.05 -4.69
C GLN A 24 13.88 2.56 -3.68
N TRP A 25 12.62 2.36 -4.11
CA TRP A 25 11.58 1.78 -3.28
C TRP A 25 11.94 0.38 -2.77
N ASN A 26 12.38 -0.50 -3.67
CA ASN A 26 12.76 -1.85 -3.31
C ASN A 26 14.02 -1.89 -2.43
N LYS A 27 15.01 -1.03 -2.72
CA LYS A 27 16.21 -0.90 -1.88
C LYS A 27 15.85 -0.47 -0.46
N MET A 28 15.05 0.57 -0.28
CA MET A 28 14.60 1.03 1.04
C MET A 28 13.92 -0.09 1.83
N ARG A 29 13.04 -0.87 1.21
CA ARG A 29 12.38 -2.02 1.85
C ARG A 29 13.36 -3.11 2.25
N SER A 30 14.34 -3.40 1.42
CA SER A 30 15.42 -4.35 1.70
C SER A 30 16.29 -3.87 2.86
N ASP A 31 16.70 -2.61 2.86
CA ASP A 31 17.53 -2.02 3.91
C ASP A 31 16.83 -2.09 5.28
N ILE A 32 15.52 -1.80 5.33
CA ILE A 32 14.72 -1.90 6.56
C ILE A 32 14.64 -3.35 7.05
N SER A 33 14.42 -4.31 6.15
CA SER A 33 14.38 -5.73 6.49
C SER A 33 15.74 -6.21 7.02
N THR A 34 16.82 -5.79 6.41
CA THR A 34 18.19 -6.10 6.83
C THR A 34 18.50 -5.46 8.20
N GLU A 35 18.13 -4.19 8.40
CA GLU A 35 18.32 -3.52 9.69
C GLU A 35 17.57 -4.23 10.81
N TYR A 36 16.30 -4.61 10.59
CA TYR A 36 15.54 -5.40 11.56
C TYR A 36 16.24 -6.73 11.90
N THR A 37 16.65 -7.48 10.88
CA THR A 37 17.31 -8.78 11.08
C THR A 37 18.61 -8.63 11.87
N LEU A 38 19.47 -7.70 11.47
CA LEU A 38 20.74 -7.47 12.15
C LEU A 38 20.57 -7.04 13.60
N ARG A 39 19.61 -6.15 13.88
CA ARG A 39 19.33 -5.68 15.24
C ARG A 39 18.72 -6.77 16.11
N SER A 40 17.84 -7.61 15.56
CA SER A 40 17.24 -8.72 16.31
C SER A 40 18.26 -9.79 16.69
N ILE A 41 19.26 -10.06 15.82
CA ILE A 41 20.32 -11.04 16.10
C ILE A 41 21.32 -10.51 17.13
N ARG A 42 21.67 -9.22 17.08
CA ARG A 42 22.66 -8.61 18.01
C ARG A 42 22.20 -8.57 19.46
N GLY A 43 20.89 -8.62 19.72
CA GLY A 43 20.32 -8.71 21.06
C GLY A 43 20.47 -7.46 21.95
N ASN A 44 21.10 -6.38 21.46
CA ASN A 44 21.33 -5.14 22.19
C ASN A 44 20.35 -4.02 21.81
N THR A 45 19.32 -4.32 21.04
CA THR A 45 18.29 -3.37 20.61
C THR A 45 17.05 -3.50 21.49
N SER A 46 16.47 -2.39 21.91
CA SER A 46 15.26 -2.41 22.73
C SER A 46 14.09 -3.06 21.97
N LYS A 47 13.17 -3.68 22.73
CA LYS A 47 11.95 -4.27 22.15
C LYS A 47 11.13 -3.20 21.42
N GLU A 48 11.11 -1.97 21.92
CA GLU A 48 10.39 -0.85 21.28
C GLU A 48 10.95 -0.51 19.89
N GLU A 49 12.27 -0.46 19.75
CA GLU A 49 12.91 -0.20 18.45
C GLU A 49 12.67 -1.35 17.45
N LEU A 50 12.77 -2.60 17.90
CA LEU A 50 12.43 -3.77 17.08
C LEU A 50 10.97 -3.75 16.65
N THR A 51 10.07 -3.38 17.56
CA THR A 51 8.63 -3.22 17.27
C THR A 51 8.41 -2.19 16.14
N LYS A 52 9.03 -1.02 16.22
CA LYS A 52 8.95 0.04 15.21
C LYS A 52 9.48 -0.42 13.85
N LEU A 53 10.62 -1.09 13.83
CA LEU A 53 11.22 -1.60 12.60
C LEU A 53 10.36 -2.71 11.96
N TYR A 54 9.87 -3.64 12.77
CA TYR A 54 9.02 -4.73 12.26
C TYR A 54 7.69 -4.21 11.74
N GLN A 55 7.04 -3.29 12.46
CA GLN A 55 5.83 -2.61 11.99
C GLN A 55 6.05 -1.93 10.64
N LEU A 56 7.16 -1.21 10.50
CA LEU A 56 7.51 -0.53 9.27
C LEU A 56 7.71 -1.52 8.11
N GLN A 57 8.45 -2.60 8.34
CA GLN A 57 8.65 -3.68 7.36
C GLN A 57 7.32 -4.29 6.90
N LEU A 58 6.44 -4.62 7.84
CA LEU A 58 5.11 -5.18 7.56
C LEU A 58 4.25 -4.20 6.76
N LEU A 59 4.20 -2.94 7.17
CA LEU A 59 3.44 -1.87 6.52
C LEU A 59 3.89 -1.65 5.07
N LEU A 60 5.19 -1.55 4.82
CA LEU A 60 5.73 -1.36 3.48
C LEU A 60 5.55 -2.61 2.60
N THR A 61 5.55 -3.80 3.19
CA THR A 61 5.23 -5.04 2.48
C THR A 61 3.77 -5.06 2.02
N LEU A 62 2.85 -4.57 2.85
CA LEU A 62 1.45 -4.40 2.47
C LEU A 62 1.29 -3.37 1.35
N TYR A 63 1.92 -2.20 1.46
CA TYR A 63 1.84 -1.19 0.39
C TYR A 63 2.42 -1.66 -0.94
N ASN A 64 3.46 -2.47 -0.90
CA ASN A 64 4.02 -3.05 -2.12
C ASN A 64 3.05 -4.01 -2.82
N LYS A 65 2.27 -4.75 -2.06
CA LYS A 65 1.29 -5.72 -2.59
C LYS A 65 -0.06 -5.09 -2.87
N TYR A 66 -0.49 -4.18 -1.99
CA TYR A 66 -1.80 -3.53 -2.02
C TYR A 66 -1.59 -2.00 -1.93
N PRO A 67 -1.39 -1.33 -3.07
CA PRO A 67 -1.10 0.11 -3.09
C PRO A 67 -2.37 0.94 -2.86
N VAL A 68 -2.95 0.81 -1.67
CA VAL A 68 -4.09 1.61 -1.20
C VAL A 68 -3.65 2.98 -0.69
N ARG A 69 -4.56 3.84 -0.25
CA ARG A 69 -4.23 5.14 0.36
C ARG A 69 -3.85 4.95 1.83
N ASN A 70 -4.44 5.74 2.72
CA ASN A 70 -4.15 5.70 4.15
C ASN A 70 -5.02 4.68 4.92
N GLU A 71 -5.80 3.87 4.22
CA GLU A 71 -6.75 2.92 4.81
C GLU A 71 -6.08 1.90 5.75
N LEU A 72 -4.80 1.58 5.48
CA LEU A 72 -4.05 0.65 6.33
C LEU A 72 -3.80 1.22 7.74
N ALA A 73 -3.73 2.54 7.91
CA ALA A 73 -3.50 3.13 9.23
C ALA A 73 -4.57 2.75 10.25
N THR A 74 -5.82 2.71 9.81
CA THR A 74 -6.98 2.54 10.71
C THR A 74 -7.50 1.10 10.79
N LEU A 75 -6.70 0.13 10.33
CA LEU A 75 -7.07 -1.28 10.40
C LEU A 75 -7.26 -1.75 11.85
N LYS A 76 -8.36 -2.46 12.08
CA LYS A 76 -8.62 -3.21 13.34
C LYS A 76 -8.52 -4.70 13.07
N LYS A 77 -7.95 -5.44 14.02
CA LYS A 77 -7.94 -6.89 14.03
C LYS A 77 -9.29 -7.40 14.53
N ILE A 78 -9.89 -8.35 13.82
CA ILE A 78 -11.17 -8.95 14.20
C ILE A 78 -11.25 -10.42 13.74
N SER A 79 -11.92 -11.26 14.51
CA SER A 79 -12.26 -12.61 14.07
C SER A 79 -13.33 -12.57 12.97
N ILE A 80 -13.41 -13.61 12.14
CA ILE A 80 -14.49 -13.70 11.14
C ILE A 80 -15.88 -13.77 11.79
N ASP A 81 -15.98 -14.41 12.93
CA ASP A 81 -17.25 -14.57 13.62
C ASP A 81 -17.75 -13.26 14.23
N ASP A 82 -16.83 -12.46 14.79
CA ASP A 82 -17.17 -11.14 15.29
C ASP A 82 -17.44 -10.15 14.15
N TYR A 83 -16.70 -10.26 13.04
CA TYR A 83 -16.98 -9.46 11.85
C TYR A 83 -18.40 -9.71 11.31
N LYS A 84 -18.87 -10.99 11.33
CA LYS A 84 -20.23 -11.34 10.92
C LYS A 84 -21.31 -10.72 11.80
N LYS A 85 -21.02 -10.52 13.09
CA LYS A 85 -21.92 -9.93 14.09
C LYS A 85 -21.97 -8.40 14.06
N LEU A 86 -21.09 -7.73 13.32
CA LEU A 86 -21.11 -6.27 13.22
C LEU A 86 -22.45 -5.78 12.68
N LYS A 87 -23.06 -4.83 13.40
CA LYS A 87 -24.33 -4.18 13.00
C LYS A 87 -24.18 -3.43 11.68
N ASP A 88 -23.05 -2.74 11.51
CA ASP A 88 -22.72 -1.98 10.29
C ASP A 88 -21.36 -2.43 9.75
N LYS A 89 -21.41 -3.34 8.79
CA LYS A 89 -20.20 -3.88 8.13
C LYS A 89 -19.53 -2.88 7.18
N ASN A 90 -20.20 -1.76 6.88
CA ASN A 90 -19.67 -0.75 5.96
C ASN A 90 -18.77 0.26 6.67
N LYS A 91 -18.73 0.25 8.01
CA LYS A 91 -17.87 1.14 8.80
C LYS A 91 -16.58 0.45 9.22
N GLY A 92 -15.49 1.20 9.12
CA GLY A 92 -14.15 0.78 9.52
C GLY A 92 -13.44 -0.15 8.53
N ASN A 93 -12.15 -0.23 8.70
CA ASN A 93 -11.27 -1.11 7.93
C ASN A 93 -10.74 -2.21 8.84
N TYR A 94 -10.74 -3.45 8.36
CA TYR A 94 -10.45 -4.60 9.20
C TYR A 94 -9.41 -5.54 8.60
N LEU A 95 -8.56 -6.09 9.45
CA LEU A 95 -7.86 -7.34 9.20
C LEU A 95 -8.71 -8.47 9.78
N VAL A 96 -9.46 -9.13 8.93
CA VAL A 96 -10.34 -10.25 9.32
C VAL A 96 -9.55 -11.53 9.34
N MET A 97 -9.64 -12.27 10.46
CA MET A 97 -8.85 -13.47 10.73
C MET A 97 -9.75 -14.69 10.87
N TRP A 98 -9.34 -15.78 10.21
CA TRP A 98 -9.90 -17.12 10.39
C TRP A 98 -8.80 -18.08 10.83
N LYS A 99 -9.17 -19.33 11.04
CA LYS A 99 -8.21 -20.40 11.42
C LYS A 99 -6.97 -20.41 10.51
N GLU A 100 -7.12 -20.45 9.19
CA GLU A 100 -6.02 -20.54 8.23
C GLU A 100 -5.91 -19.35 7.26
N LYS A 101 -6.85 -18.44 7.28
CA LYS A 101 -6.93 -17.30 6.35
C LYS A 101 -6.89 -15.97 7.07
N MET A 102 -6.38 -14.97 6.40
CA MET A 102 -6.49 -13.56 6.77
C MET A 102 -6.81 -12.74 5.54
N ALA A 103 -7.63 -11.73 5.66
CA ALA A 103 -7.93 -10.80 4.57
C ALA A 103 -8.11 -9.38 5.08
N LEU A 104 -7.74 -8.41 4.25
CA LEU A 104 -8.09 -7.01 4.47
C LEU A 104 -9.49 -6.76 3.93
N TYR A 105 -10.35 -6.21 4.75
CA TYR A 105 -11.68 -5.73 4.41
C TYR A 105 -11.66 -4.22 4.51
N LEU A 106 -11.60 -3.54 3.38
CA LEU A 106 -11.59 -2.09 3.31
C LEU A 106 -12.98 -1.60 2.97
N ASN A 107 -13.65 -1.02 3.95
CA ASN A 107 -15.01 -0.51 3.83
C ASN A 107 -15.02 1.02 3.74
N GLU A 108 -14.10 1.67 4.46
CA GLU A 108 -13.99 3.13 4.50
C GLU A 108 -12.80 3.60 3.67
N TYR A 109 -13.04 4.08 2.47
CA TYR A 109 -12.07 4.71 1.57
C TYR A 109 -12.77 5.67 0.62
N LYS A 110 -12.00 6.56 -0.04
CA LYS A 110 -12.52 7.71 -0.80
C LYS A 110 -13.66 7.36 -1.78
N THR A 111 -13.61 6.20 -2.41
CA THR A 111 -14.58 5.75 -3.43
C THR A 111 -15.42 4.54 -2.98
N SER A 112 -15.54 4.31 -1.68
CA SER A 112 -16.28 3.17 -1.13
C SER A 112 -17.77 3.18 -1.47
N LYS A 113 -18.37 4.35 -1.67
CA LYS A 113 -19.77 4.47 -2.11
C LYS A 113 -20.00 3.82 -3.48
N THR A 114 -19.00 3.88 -4.36
CA THR A 114 -19.07 3.31 -5.73
C THR A 114 -18.63 1.84 -5.74
N PHE A 115 -17.51 1.50 -5.09
CA PHE A 115 -16.88 0.18 -5.20
C PHE A 115 -17.17 -0.74 -4.01
N LYS A 116 -17.95 -0.28 -3.02
CA LYS A 116 -18.33 -1.04 -1.81
C LYS A 116 -17.11 -1.58 -1.06
N THR A 117 -17.25 -2.71 -0.35
CA THR A 117 -16.17 -3.36 0.38
C THR A 117 -15.13 -3.94 -0.58
N ASN A 118 -13.87 -3.57 -0.37
CA ASN A 118 -12.76 -4.16 -1.12
C ASN A 118 -12.05 -5.21 -0.26
N ILE A 119 -11.96 -6.44 -0.75
CA ILE A 119 -11.46 -7.58 0.02
C ILE A 119 -10.18 -8.11 -0.62
N PHE A 120 -9.09 -8.16 0.16
CA PHE A 120 -7.81 -8.70 -0.27
C PHE A 120 -7.42 -9.89 0.61
N VAL A 121 -7.48 -11.09 0.06
CA VAL A 121 -6.97 -12.30 0.73
C VAL A 121 -5.45 -12.24 0.79
N LEU A 122 -4.89 -12.40 2.00
CA LEU A 122 -3.45 -12.25 2.22
C LEU A 122 -2.68 -13.52 1.84
N PRO A 123 -1.55 -13.38 1.12
CA PRO A 123 -0.68 -14.51 0.81
C PRO A 123 0.04 -15.02 2.07
N LEU A 124 0.55 -16.26 1.99
CA LEU A 124 1.15 -16.96 3.14
C LEU A 124 2.25 -16.14 3.82
N ILE A 125 3.12 -15.50 3.06
CA ILE A 125 4.23 -14.72 3.62
C ILE A 125 3.72 -13.57 4.49
N ILE A 126 2.72 -12.83 4.05
CA ILE A 126 2.14 -11.71 4.82
C ILE A 126 1.38 -12.25 6.05
N LYS A 127 0.68 -13.38 5.92
CA LYS A 127 0.04 -14.04 7.09
C LYS A 127 1.07 -14.45 8.15
N LYS A 128 2.23 -14.98 7.76
CA LYS A 128 3.33 -15.30 8.70
C LYS A 128 3.84 -14.04 9.39
N MET A 129 4.01 -12.94 8.66
CA MET A 129 4.42 -11.66 9.24
C MET A 129 3.39 -11.15 10.27
N PHE A 130 2.11 -11.21 9.97
CA PHE A 130 1.06 -10.82 10.93
C PHE A 130 1.01 -11.73 12.16
N ARG A 131 1.18 -13.05 12.00
CA ARG A 131 1.24 -13.97 13.15
C ARG A 131 2.39 -13.61 14.09
N LEU A 132 3.58 -13.33 13.55
CA LEU A 132 4.71 -12.88 14.34
C LEU A 132 4.44 -11.50 14.98
N TRP A 133 3.86 -10.57 14.22
CA TRP A 133 3.50 -9.24 14.70
C TRP A 133 2.60 -9.31 15.94
N PHE A 134 1.52 -10.06 15.89
CA PHE A 134 0.59 -10.18 17.01
C PHE A 134 1.11 -11.04 18.16
N LYS A 135 2.01 -11.97 17.88
CA LYS A 135 2.63 -12.81 18.92
C LYS A 135 3.66 -12.03 19.73
N GLU A 136 4.55 -11.30 19.07
CA GLU A 136 5.75 -10.74 19.71
C GLU A 136 5.62 -9.24 20.02
N TYR A 137 4.85 -8.48 19.23
CA TYR A 137 4.93 -7.01 19.24
C TYR A 137 3.61 -6.30 19.51
N ASN A 138 2.47 -6.91 19.24
CA ASN A 138 1.18 -6.23 19.32
C ASN A 138 0.08 -7.10 19.91
N ASN A 139 -0.34 -6.77 21.11
CA ASN A 139 -1.44 -7.43 21.83
C ASN A 139 -2.77 -6.67 21.76
N THR A 140 -2.86 -5.58 20.99
CA THR A 140 -4.07 -4.77 20.83
C THR A 140 -4.94 -5.21 19.67
N ASP A 141 -6.15 -4.65 19.58
CA ASP A 141 -7.03 -4.84 18.42
C ASP A 141 -6.70 -3.94 17.24
N TYR A 142 -5.85 -2.94 17.43
CA TYR A 142 -5.34 -2.10 16.34
C TYR A 142 -4.20 -2.83 15.62
N VAL A 143 -4.24 -2.82 14.28
CA VAL A 143 -3.22 -3.51 13.49
C VAL A 143 -1.90 -2.75 13.48
N PHE A 144 -1.94 -1.43 13.36
CA PHE A 144 -0.75 -0.57 13.40
C PHE A 144 -0.87 0.45 14.53
N LEU A 145 0.27 0.71 15.17
CA LEU A 145 0.35 1.46 16.43
C LEU A 145 1.16 2.74 16.27
N GLN A 146 0.83 3.71 17.12
CA GLN A 146 1.64 4.90 17.41
C GLN A 146 1.70 5.09 18.92
N ASN A 147 2.72 5.79 19.44
CA ASN A 147 2.84 6.17 20.84
C ASN A 147 2.47 5.04 21.83
N GLY A 148 3.12 3.89 21.70
CA GLY A 148 2.79 2.70 22.49
C GLY A 148 1.65 1.88 21.87
N ASN A 149 0.47 1.86 22.51
CA ASN A 149 -0.66 1.02 22.11
C ASN A 149 -1.80 1.76 21.40
N GLU A 150 -1.60 3.03 21.04
CA GLU A 150 -2.61 3.80 20.31
C GLU A 150 -2.69 3.38 18.85
N GLN A 151 -3.88 3.47 18.27
CA GLN A 151 -4.08 3.24 16.84
C GLN A 151 -3.29 4.26 16.00
N LEU A 152 -2.59 3.78 14.98
CA LEU A 152 -1.95 4.66 14.00
C LEU A 152 -3.01 5.50 13.28
N THR A 153 -2.78 6.81 13.17
CA THR A 153 -3.63 7.72 12.41
C THR A 153 -3.10 7.92 10.99
N SER A 154 -3.98 8.31 10.06
CA SER A 154 -3.57 8.65 8.68
C SER A 154 -2.50 9.75 8.63
N ASN A 155 -2.55 10.70 9.57
CA ASN A 155 -1.59 11.80 9.65
C ASN A 155 -0.22 11.30 10.10
N ASN A 156 -0.19 10.45 11.15
CA ASN A 156 1.06 9.86 11.65
C ASN A 156 1.64 8.82 10.70
N LEU A 157 0.80 8.10 9.93
CA LEU A 157 1.27 7.28 8.82
C LEU A 157 2.03 8.12 7.78
N THR A 158 1.47 9.27 7.39
CA THR A 158 2.15 10.18 6.43
C THR A 158 3.49 10.66 6.99
N LYS A 159 3.53 11.08 8.26
CA LYS A 159 4.79 11.48 8.93
C LYS A 159 5.79 10.32 9.01
N LEU A 160 5.33 9.11 9.29
CA LEU A 160 6.16 7.90 9.32
C LEU A 160 6.80 7.64 7.96
N LEU A 161 6.03 7.68 6.88
CA LEU A 161 6.54 7.46 5.52
C LEU A 161 7.57 8.52 5.10
N ILE A 162 7.33 9.81 5.44
CA ILE A 162 8.29 10.89 5.17
C ILE A 162 9.60 10.66 5.92
N ARG A 163 9.56 10.40 7.23
CA ARG A 163 10.77 10.13 8.02
C ARG A 163 11.53 8.91 7.50
N THR A 164 10.79 7.88 7.10
CA THR A 164 11.38 6.66 6.53
C THR A 164 12.11 6.95 5.23
N SER A 165 11.48 7.66 4.29
CA SER A 165 12.14 8.00 3.03
C SER A 165 13.35 8.92 3.22
N GLN A 166 13.27 9.86 4.16
CA GLN A 166 14.39 10.73 4.50
C GLN A 166 15.58 9.96 5.09
N LYS A 167 15.32 8.94 5.90
CA LYS A 167 16.38 8.09 6.48
C LYS A 167 17.05 7.19 5.44
N TYR A 168 16.29 6.55 4.55
CA TYR A 168 16.80 5.46 3.70
C TYR A 168 17.04 5.85 2.24
N ILE A 169 16.49 6.98 1.77
CA ILE A 169 16.64 7.41 0.38
C ILE A 169 17.35 8.76 0.29
N GLY A 170 16.87 9.77 1.02
CA GLY A 170 17.47 11.09 1.00
C GLY A 170 16.61 12.15 1.70
N LYS A 171 17.27 13.18 2.25
CA LYS A 171 16.64 14.20 3.10
C LYS A 171 15.48 14.96 2.43
N ASP A 172 15.52 15.12 1.11
CA ASP A 172 14.51 15.86 0.34
C ASP A 172 13.31 15.02 -0.08
N VAL A 173 13.39 13.69 0.08
CA VAL A 173 12.33 12.77 -0.32
C VAL A 173 11.19 12.79 0.68
N LYS A 174 9.99 13.10 0.22
CA LYS A 174 8.75 13.13 1.02
C LYS A 174 7.77 12.07 0.54
N LEU A 175 8.03 10.82 0.91
CA LEU A 175 7.19 9.69 0.52
C LEU A 175 5.78 9.82 1.10
N SER A 176 4.79 9.55 0.26
CA SER A 176 3.38 9.46 0.64
C SER A 176 2.74 8.22 0.01
N THR A 177 1.59 7.79 0.51
CA THR A 177 0.83 6.68 -0.08
C THR A 177 0.44 6.95 -1.53
N THR A 178 0.21 8.21 -1.90
CA THR A 178 -0.02 8.61 -3.29
C THR A 178 1.23 8.42 -4.15
N LEU A 179 2.40 8.77 -3.64
CA LEU A 179 3.65 8.60 -4.36
C LEU A 179 4.00 7.11 -4.52
N ILE A 180 3.81 6.29 -3.48
CA ILE A 180 3.99 4.82 -3.56
C ILE A 180 3.13 4.25 -4.70
N ARG A 181 1.86 4.63 -4.78
CA ARG A 181 0.97 4.19 -5.87
C ARG A 181 1.47 4.63 -7.24
N LYS A 182 1.94 5.88 -7.36
CA LYS A 182 2.51 6.38 -8.62
C LYS A 182 3.73 5.56 -9.03
N VAL A 183 4.67 5.32 -8.12
CA VAL A 183 5.88 4.52 -8.39
C VAL A 183 5.53 3.13 -8.89
N LEU A 184 4.67 2.41 -8.16
CA LEU A 184 4.29 1.04 -8.50
C LEU A 184 3.47 0.94 -9.79
N MET A 185 2.59 1.91 -10.06
CA MET A 185 1.78 1.92 -11.28
C MET A 185 2.57 2.40 -12.49
N SER A 186 3.47 3.39 -12.33
CA SER A 186 4.32 3.84 -13.43
C SER A 186 5.25 2.73 -13.91
N ASP A 187 5.91 2.01 -13.00
CA ASP A 187 6.77 0.89 -13.36
C ASP A 187 6.00 -0.20 -14.14
N LYS A 188 4.76 -0.48 -13.72
CA LYS A 188 3.96 -1.53 -14.34
C LYS A 188 3.36 -1.16 -15.69
N TYR A 189 3.04 0.10 -15.91
CA TYR A 189 2.18 0.51 -17.02
C TYR A 189 2.76 1.63 -17.92
N ALA A 190 3.85 2.31 -17.54
CA ALA A 190 4.34 3.46 -18.31
C ALA A 190 4.63 3.09 -19.76
N ASP A 191 5.42 2.03 -19.98
CA ASP A 191 5.79 1.60 -21.34
C ASP A 191 4.58 1.15 -22.16
N LYS A 192 3.66 0.41 -21.53
CA LYS A 192 2.42 -0.05 -22.18
C LYS A 192 1.51 1.11 -22.58
N ASN A 193 1.43 2.14 -21.74
CA ASN A 193 0.66 3.34 -22.04
C ASN A 193 1.28 4.12 -23.21
N GLU A 194 2.61 4.20 -23.28
CA GLU A 194 3.30 4.86 -24.39
C GLU A 194 3.12 4.10 -25.70
N GLU A 195 3.22 2.78 -25.70
CA GLU A 195 2.92 1.94 -26.87
C GLU A 195 1.48 2.14 -27.33
N GLN A 196 0.52 2.12 -26.41
CA GLN A 196 -0.89 2.31 -26.72
C GLN A 196 -1.16 3.70 -27.31
N LYS A 197 -0.52 4.76 -26.79
CA LYS A 197 -0.62 6.11 -27.35
C LYS A 197 -0.06 6.18 -28.78
N LYS A 198 1.10 5.55 -29.03
CA LYS A 198 1.70 5.49 -30.36
C LYS A 198 0.80 4.78 -31.37
N ASP A 199 0.20 3.69 -30.96
CA ASP A 199 -0.70 2.92 -31.84
C ASP A 199 -2.02 3.66 -32.11
N ALA A 200 -2.62 4.28 -31.08
CA ALA A 200 -3.79 5.12 -31.24
C ALA A 200 -3.51 6.27 -32.26
N LYS A 201 -2.33 6.92 -32.15
CA LYS A 201 -1.91 7.97 -33.08
C LYS A 201 -1.76 7.44 -34.51
N LYS A 202 -1.17 6.24 -34.72
CA LYS A 202 -1.08 5.61 -36.04
C LYS A 202 -2.46 5.34 -36.64
N MET A 203 -3.43 4.97 -35.79
CA MET A 203 -4.81 4.72 -36.19
C MET A 203 -5.68 5.99 -36.27
N THR A 204 -5.07 7.17 -36.06
CA THR A 204 -5.73 8.50 -36.13
C THR A 204 -6.92 8.69 -35.18
N HIS A 205 -6.86 8.09 -33.97
CA HIS A 205 -7.89 8.26 -32.95
C HIS A 205 -7.30 8.33 -31.52
N SER A 206 -8.15 8.58 -30.52
CA SER A 206 -7.73 8.61 -29.13
C SER A 206 -7.53 7.22 -28.55
N VAL A 207 -6.74 7.12 -27.46
CA VAL A 207 -6.60 5.88 -26.67
C VAL A 207 -7.94 5.41 -26.11
N GLU A 208 -8.84 6.33 -25.76
CA GLU A 208 -10.20 6.02 -25.31
C GLU A 208 -11.00 5.32 -26.40
N THR A 209 -10.96 5.85 -27.61
CA THR A 209 -11.59 5.23 -28.80
C THR A 209 -11.01 3.85 -29.10
N GLN A 210 -9.67 3.72 -29.00
CA GLN A 210 -8.99 2.44 -29.17
C GLN A 210 -9.51 1.39 -28.17
N ASN A 211 -9.58 1.72 -26.90
CA ASN A 211 -10.06 0.81 -25.85
C ASN A 211 -11.53 0.45 -26.02
N LYS A 212 -12.37 1.41 -26.41
CA LYS A 212 -13.80 1.21 -26.55
C LYS A 212 -14.18 0.35 -27.76
N ILE A 213 -13.50 0.52 -28.89
CA ILE A 213 -13.90 -0.06 -30.17
C ILE A 213 -13.06 -1.29 -30.52
N TYR A 214 -11.74 -1.23 -30.38
CA TYR A 214 -10.81 -2.22 -30.95
C TYR A 214 -10.25 -3.20 -29.90
N VAL A 215 -10.06 -2.79 -28.65
CA VAL A 215 -9.57 -3.69 -27.60
C VAL A 215 -10.74 -4.51 -27.05
N LYS A 216 -10.83 -5.76 -27.46
CA LYS A 216 -11.90 -6.69 -27.04
C LYS A 216 -11.30 -7.89 -26.29
N LYS A 217 -12.03 -8.37 -25.29
CA LYS A 217 -11.73 -9.64 -24.62
C LYS A 217 -12.66 -10.72 -25.16
N PRO A 218 -12.18 -11.96 -25.35
CA PRO A 218 -13.06 -13.08 -25.65
C PRO A 218 -14.05 -13.26 -24.49
N LYS A 219 -15.25 -13.77 -24.80
CA LYS A 219 -16.20 -14.15 -23.74
C LYS A 219 -15.57 -15.24 -22.87
N PRO A 220 -15.77 -15.20 -21.52
CA PRO A 220 -15.41 -16.33 -20.68
C PRO A 220 -16.07 -17.60 -21.22
N GLN A 221 -15.33 -18.67 -21.35
CA GLN A 221 -15.92 -19.99 -21.57
C GLN A 221 -16.65 -20.39 -20.31
N GLU A 222 -17.93 -20.68 -20.40
CA GLU A 222 -18.76 -21.22 -19.31
C GLU A 222 -18.34 -22.66 -18.96
#